data_a84f94d23c1a5696659beaef9f69ab82
#
_entry.id   a84f94d23c1a5696659beaef9f69ab82
#
_cell.length_a   1.000
_cell.length_b   1.000
_cell.length_c   1.000
_cell.angle_alpha   90.00
_cell.angle_beta   90.00
_cell.angle_gamma   90.00
#
_symmetry.space_group_name_H-M   'P 1'
#
loop_
_entity.id
_entity.type
_entity.pdbx_description
1 polymer ?
#
loop_
_entity_poly.entity_id
_entity_poly.type
_entity_poly.pdbx_seq_one_letter_code
_entity_poly.pdbx_strand_id
1 'polypeptide(L)'
;SAPIAKVSATEGYGAKVVLYGDCYDDAYKKAVEIQEKEGATFLHPYDDLEVMAGQGTIGIEILEDLPTVDMVLVPAGGGGLLAGVAACIKQINPRVQIIGVQAEGAPAIYNSFKEKKHVTTDSAVTIADGIAVKIPGDKTVELINKYADDVVTVSDAEISEAILLLLERTKQVVEPAGATPLAAVLNNKVDVKGKKIACVLSGGNIDVSFIHRIIELGLVTRERKLKFKTTLLDIPGSLEHLSHILAEANANIVMVQHDRLSAELDPNLSLIHI
;
A
#
# COMPACT_ATOMS: atom_id res chain seq x y z
N SER A 1 -0.61 8.44 -16.38
CA SER A 1 0.35 7.85 -17.32
C SER A 1 1.18 6.77 -16.64
N ALA A 2 1.47 5.66 -17.34
CA ALA A 2 2.29 4.58 -16.79
C ALA A 2 3.73 5.06 -16.51
N PRO A 3 4.37 4.60 -15.42
CA PRO A 3 5.76 4.94 -15.11
C PRO A 3 6.71 4.55 -16.26
N ILE A 4 7.63 5.43 -16.62
CA ILE A 4 8.58 5.24 -17.74
C ILE A 4 9.38 3.94 -17.55
N ALA A 5 9.80 3.63 -16.33
CA ALA A 5 10.55 2.41 -16.03
C ALA A 5 9.76 1.13 -16.38
N LYS A 6 8.45 1.09 -16.09
CA LYS A 6 7.59 -0.05 -16.44
C LYS A 6 7.43 -0.20 -17.96
N VAL A 7 7.24 0.92 -18.67
CA VAL A 7 7.12 0.93 -20.14
C VAL A 7 8.41 0.41 -20.78
N SER A 8 9.56 1.00 -20.44
CA SER A 8 10.86 0.63 -20.99
C SER A 8 11.24 -0.82 -20.70
N ALA A 9 10.94 -1.32 -19.48
CA ALA A 9 11.21 -2.72 -19.14
C ALA A 9 10.35 -3.68 -20.00
N THR A 10 9.06 -3.38 -20.16
CA THR A 10 8.14 -4.19 -20.97
C THR A 10 8.54 -4.23 -22.44
N GLU A 11 8.92 -3.07 -23.01
CA GLU A 11 9.46 -2.99 -24.37
C GLU A 11 10.79 -3.72 -24.52
N GLY A 12 11.64 -3.67 -23.50
CA GLY A 12 12.92 -4.38 -23.44
C GLY A 12 12.77 -5.92 -23.51
N TYR A 13 11.64 -6.46 -23.09
CA TYR A 13 11.28 -7.87 -23.27
C TYR A 13 10.68 -8.20 -24.65
N GLY A 14 10.61 -7.21 -25.56
CA GLY A 14 10.08 -7.38 -26.92
C GLY A 14 8.55 -7.27 -27.02
N ALA A 15 7.88 -6.82 -25.96
CA ALA A 15 6.44 -6.63 -25.99
C ALA A 15 6.08 -5.28 -26.63
N LYS A 16 4.94 -5.23 -27.33
CA LYS A 16 4.36 -3.99 -27.85
C LYS A 16 3.57 -3.31 -26.73
N VAL A 17 4.04 -2.15 -26.27
CA VAL A 17 3.34 -1.35 -25.29
C VAL A 17 2.34 -0.41 -25.97
N VAL A 18 1.10 -0.38 -25.47
CA VAL A 18 0.04 0.52 -25.91
C VAL A 18 -0.38 1.39 -24.73
N LEU A 19 -0.01 2.67 -24.75
CA LEU A 19 -0.44 3.64 -23.77
C LEU A 19 -1.77 4.26 -24.21
N TYR A 20 -2.80 4.20 -23.34
CA TYR A 20 -4.11 4.72 -23.68
C TYR A 20 -4.87 5.20 -22.44
N GLY A 21 -5.50 6.36 -22.53
CA GLY A 21 -6.33 6.93 -21.48
C GLY A 21 -5.57 7.44 -20.26
N ASP A 22 -6.31 7.90 -19.28
CA ASP A 22 -5.78 8.50 -18.04
C ASP A 22 -5.93 7.58 -16.81
N CYS A 23 -6.76 6.54 -16.91
CA CYS A 23 -6.99 5.58 -15.84
C CYS A 23 -6.97 4.13 -16.32
N TYR A 24 -7.02 3.20 -15.36
CA TYR A 24 -7.05 1.76 -15.64
C TYR A 24 -8.23 1.36 -16.54
N ASP A 25 -9.42 1.93 -16.29
CA ASP A 25 -10.63 1.58 -17.03
C ASP A 25 -10.55 1.94 -18.53
N ASP A 26 -9.86 3.04 -18.86
CA ASP A 26 -9.62 3.41 -20.25
C ASP A 26 -8.67 2.43 -20.93
N ALA A 27 -7.59 2.07 -20.25
CA ALA A 27 -6.63 1.07 -20.75
C ALA A 27 -7.29 -0.30 -20.90
N TYR A 28 -8.16 -0.70 -19.97
CA TYR A 28 -8.94 -1.93 -20.03
C TYR A 28 -9.84 -1.97 -21.28
N LYS A 29 -10.62 -0.92 -21.51
CA LYS A 29 -11.49 -0.82 -22.71
C LYS A 29 -10.68 -0.95 -23.99
N LYS A 30 -9.51 -0.31 -24.03
CA LYS A 30 -8.62 -0.41 -25.20
C LYS A 30 -8.03 -1.80 -25.37
N ALA A 31 -7.71 -2.48 -24.29
CA ALA A 31 -7.22 -3.86 -24.36
C ALA A 31 -8.29 -4.83 -24.88
N VAL A 32 -9.55 -4.66 -24.47
CA VAL A 32 -10.69 -5.46 -25.01
C VAL A 32 -10.89 -5.17 -26.50
N GLU A 33 -10.83 -3.90 -26.93
CA GLU A 33 -10.90 -3.54 -28.36
C GLU A 33 -9.79 -4.22 -29.18
N ILE A 34 -8.56 -4.27 -28.66
CA ILE A 34 -7.42 -4.93 -29.30
C ILE A 34 -7.66 -6.44 -29.35
N GLN A 35 -8.14 -7.03 -28.26
CA GLN A 35 -8.49 -8.46 -28.20
C GLN A 35 -9.48 -8.84 -29.30
N GLU A 36 -10.58 -8.10 -29.42
CA GLU A 36 -11.62 -8.36 -30.43
C GLU A 36 -11.09 -8.20 -31.87
N LYS A 37 -10.25 -7.19 -32.10
CA LYS A 37 -9.71 -6.88 -33.42
C LYS A 37 -8.61 -7.84 -33.89
N GLU A 38 -7.72 -8.24 -32.96
CA GLU A 38 -6.52 -9.02 -33.29
C GLU A 38 -6.67 -10.51 -32.93
N GLY A 39 -7.77 -10.90 -32.27
CA GLY A 39 -7.98 -12.27 -31.79
C GLY A 39 -7.02 -12.69 -30.68
N ALA A 40 -6.47 -11.71 -29.95
CA ALA A 40 -5.54 -11.96 -28.84
C ALA A 40 -6.27 -12.52 -27.61
N THR A 41 -5.58 -13.28 -26.79
CA THR A 41 -6.10 -13.72 -25.48
C THR A 41 -5.93 -12.60 -24.47
N PHE A 42 -7.02 -12.13 -23.85
CA PHE A 42 -6.95 -11.20 -22.75
C PHE A 42 -6.77 -11.93 -21.43
N LEU A 43 -5.70 -11.63 -20.71
CA LEU A 43 -5.48 -12.15 -19.36
C LEU A 43 -5.96 -11.11 -18.36
N HIS A 44 -7.10 -11.37 -17.71
CA HIS A 44 -7.63 -10.47 -16.71
C HIS A 44 -6.74 -10.49 -15.47
N PRO A 45 -6.31 -9.32 -14.91
CA PRO A 45 -5.30 -9.28 -13.85
C PRO A 45 -5.76 -9.88 -12.51
N TYR A 46 -7.07 -10.04 -12.29
CA TYR A 46 -7.60 -10.58 -11.04
C TYR A 46 -8.92 -11.36 -11.17
N ASP A 47 -9.83 -11.03 -12.10
CA ASP A 47 -11.17 -11.64 -12.20
C ASP A 47 -11.20 -12.81 -13.17
N ASP A 48 -10.24 -13.70 -13.04
CA ASP A 48 -10.10 -14.91 -13.83
C ASP A 48 -9.81 -16.12 -12.93
N LEU A 49 -10.53 -17.23 -13.10
CA LEU A 49 -10.38 -18.40 -12.23
C LEU A 49 -9.02 -19.09 -12.35
N GLU A 50 -8.41 -19.10 -13.54
CA GLU A 50 -7.09 -19.68 -13.75
C GLU A 50 -6.01 -18.81 -13.12
N VAL A 51 -6.14 -17.48 -13.24
CA VAL A 51 -5.27 -16.53 -12.56
C VAL A 51 -5.39 -16.68 -11.05
N MET A 52 -6.61 -16.75 -10.50
CA MET A 52 -6.82 -16.99 -9.07
C MET A 52 -6.28 -18.35 -8.61
N ALA A 53 -6.41 -19.41 -9.42
CA ALA A 53 -5.82 -20.72 -9.12
C ALA A 53 -4.28 -20.64 -9.04
N GLY A 54 -3.65 -19.90 -9.95
CA GLY A 54 -2.22 -19.61 -9.88
C GLY A 54 -1.83 -18.89 -8.58
N GLN A 55 -2.59 -17.88 -8.16
CA GLN A 55 -2.37 -17.19 -6.87
C GLN A 55 -2.57 -18.13 -5.67
N GLY A 56 -3.47 -19.11 -5.80
CA GLY A 56 -3.73 -20.12 -4.77
C GLY A 56 -2.50 -20.98 -4.42
N THR A 57 -1.52 -21.13 -5.31
CA THR A 57 -0.28 -21.88 -5.04
C THR A 57 0.50 -21.32 -3.85
N ILE A 58 0.41 -19.99 -3.62
CA ILE A 58 0.99 -19.35 -2.42
C ILE A 58 0.40 -19.96 -1.14
N GLY A 59 -0.90 -20.27 -1.15
CA GLY A 59 -1.56 -20.93 -0.03
C GLY A 59 -1.01 -22.33 0.25
N ILE A 60 -0.67 -23.10 -0.79
CA ILE A 60 -0.05 -24.42 -0.66
C ILE A 60 1.33 -24.27 0.01
N GLU A 61 2.19 -23.41 -0.52
CA GLU A 61 3.54 -23.18 -0.02
C GLU A 61 3.52 -22.68 1.44
N ILE A 62 2.58 -21.78 1.81
CA ILE A 62 2.43 -21.35 3.20
C ILE A 62 2.09 -22.54 4.12
N LEU A 63 1.20 -23.44 3.71
CA LEU A 63 0.83 -24.60 4.51
C LEU A 63 1.95 -25.64 4.59
N GLU A 64 2.78 -25.77 3.56
CA GLU A 64 3.97 -26.63 3.56
C GLU A 64 5.06 -26.09 4.50
N ASP A 65 5.39 -24.80 4.42
CA ASP A 65 6.43 -24.17 5.21
C ASP A 65 6.00 -23.93 6.68
N LEU A 66 4.73 -23.62 6.90
CA LEU A 66 4.16 -23.35 8.22
C LEU A 66 2.87 -24.17 8.45
N PRO A 67 2.95 -25.50 8.63
CA PRO A 67 1.76 -26.36 8.77
C PRO A 67 0.86 -26.01 9.96
N THR A 68 1.40 -25.28 10.93
CA THR A 68 0.71 -24.84 12.14
C THR A 68 0.30 -23.37 12.10
N VAL A 69 0.16 -22.76 10.94
CA VAL A 69 -0.30 -21.38 10.78
C VAL A 69 -1.76 -21.26 11.29
N ASP A 70 -2.02 -20.23 12.07
CA ASP A 70 -3.36 -19.93 12.59
C ASP A 70 -4.08 -18.88 11.74
N MET A 71 -3.32 -17.94 11.14
CA MET A 71 -3.88 -16.84 10.39
C MET A 71 -2.97 -16.44 9.23
N VAL A 72 -3.57 -16.15 8.07
CA VAL A 72 -2.87 -15.60 6.89
C VAL A 72 -3.50 -14.27 6.51
N LEU A 73 -2.68 -13.23 6.42
CA LEU A 73 -3.09 -11.90 5.96
C LEU A 73 -2.62 -11.68 4.53
N VAL A 74 -3.53 -11.23 3.66
CA VAL A 74 -3.32 -11.14 2.21
C VAL A 74 -3.74 -9.76 1.70
N PRO A 75 -2.91 -9.07 0.89
CA PRO A 75 -3.31 -7.81 0.25
C PRO A 75 -4.52 -7.99 -0.66
N ALA A 76 -5.42 -7.00 -0.66
CA ALA A 76 -6.62 -7.02 -1.48
C ALA A 76 -6.76 -5.73 -2.32
N GLY A 77 -6.63 -5.85 -3.64
CA GLY A 77 -6.97 -4.82 -4.62
C GLY A 77 -8.26 -5.20 -5.35
N GLY A 78 -8.16 -5.75 -6.55
CA GLY A 78 -9.29 -6.33 -7.30
C GLY A 78 -9.76 -7.68 -6.75
N GLY A 79 -9.03 -8.27 -5.80
CA GLY A 79 -9.40 -9.46 -5.04
C GLY A 79 -8.77 -10.78 -5.51
N GLY A 80 -8.06 -10.83 -6.64
CA GLY A 80 -7.57 -12.08 -7.22
C GLY A 80 -6.63 -12.86 -6.30
N LEU A 81 -5.65 -12.19 -5.71
CA LEU A 81 -4.70 -12.80 -4.77
C LEU A 81 -5.42 -13.35 -3.53
N LEU A 82 -6.23 -12.52 -2.89
CA LEU A 82 -6.99 -12.92 -1.70
C LEU A 82 -7.95 -14.08 -2.00
N ALA A 83 -8.69 -14.02 -3.10
CA ALA A 83 -9.63 -15.07 -3.51
C ALA A 83 -8.91 -16.41 -3.74
N GLY A 84 -7.79 -16.39 -4.46
CA GLY A 84 -7.01 -17.59 -4.74
C GLY A 84 -6.42 -18.23 -3.49
N VAL A 85 -5.73 -17.44 -2.65
CA VAL A 85 -5.13 -17.93 -1.39
C VAL A 85 -6.21 -18.43 -0.43
N ALA A 86 -7.32 -17.67 -0.27
CA ALA A 86 -8.41 -18.06 0.62
C ALA A 86 -9.08 -19.37 0.16
N ALA A 87 -9.43 -19.46 -1.12
CA ALA A 87 -10.05 -20.67 -1.66
C ALA A 87 -9.14 -21.89 -1.50
N CYS A 88 -7.85 -21.74 -1.75
CA CYS A 88 -6.89 -22.83 -1.60
C CYS A 88 -6.76 -23.28 -0.14
N ILE A 89 -6.42 -22.37 0.76
CA ILE A 89 -6.16 -22.71 2.17
C ILE A 89 -7.40 -23.27 2.83
N LYS A 90 -8.59 -22.68 2.63
CA LYS A 90 -9.83 -23.12 3.26
C LYS A 90 -10.28 -24.51 2.84
N GLN A 91 -9.94 -24.95 1.63
CA GLN A 91 -10.24 -26.31 1.18
C GLN A 91 -9.27 -27.35 1.75
N ILE A 92 -8.05 -26.97 2.09
CA ILE A 92 -7.05 -27.86 2.69
C ILE A 92 -7.17 -27.86 4.22
N ASN A 93 -7.21 -26.67 4.83
CA ASN A 93 -7.32 -26.48 6.27
C ASN A 93 -8.30 -25.35 6.62
N PRO A 94 -9.60 -25.66 6.82
CA PRO A 94 -10.63 -24.65 7.08
C PRO A 94 -10.48 -23.91 8.41
N ARG A 95 -9.60 -24.37 9.32
CA ARG A 95 -9.34 -23.73 10.61
C ARG A 95 -8.46 -22.50 10.51
N VAL A 96 -7.65 -22.39 9.46
CA VAL A 96 -6.77 -21.24 9.24
C VAL A 96 -7.63 -20.00 8.93
N GLN A 97 -7.44 -18.92 9.67
CA GLN A 97 -8.13 -17.66 9.42
C GLN A 97 -7.48 -16.93 8.23
N ILE A 98 -8.29 -16.47 7.28
CA ILE A 98 -7.84 -15.70 6.12
C ILE A 98 -8.39 -14.29 6.20
N ILE A 99 -7.49 -13.33 6.32
CA ILE A 99 -7.85 -11.91 6.45
C ILE A 99 -7.36 -11.13 5.23
N GLY A 100 -8.29 -10.51 4.52
CA GLY A 100 -7.96 -9.54 3.47
C GLY A 100 -7.52 -8.20 4.08
N VAL A 101 -6.49 -7.57 3.52
CA VAL A 101 -6.07 -6.24 3.96
C VAL A 101 -6.09 -5.29 2.77
N GLN A 102 -6.84 -4.20 2.88
CA GLN A 102 -7.02 -3.22 1.83
C GLN A 102 -6.62 -1.82 2.30
N ALA A 103 -6.23 -0.93 1.37
CA ALA A 103 -5.99 0.46 1.69
C ALA A 103 -7.32 1.20 1.95
N GLU A 104 -7.37 2.06 2.98
CA GLU A 104 -8.56 2.87 3.31
C GLU A 104 -8.98 3.78 2.15
N GLY A 105 -8.01 4.26 1.34
CA GLY A 105 -8.28 5.09 0.18
C GLY A 105 -8.87 4.36 -1.04
N ALA A 106 -8.96 3.01 -1.00
CA ALA A 106 -9.50 2.19 -2.08
C ALA A 106 -10.25 0.96 -1.53
N PRO A 107 -11.37 1.12 -0.78
CA PRO A 107 -11.97 0.08 0.06
C PRO A 107 -13.02 -0.79 -0.66
N ALA A 108 -12.92 -1.01 -1.97
CA ALA A 108 -13.97 -1.69 -2.75
C ALA A 108 -14.23 -3.14 -2.30
N ILE A 109 -13.18 -3.93 -2.03
CA ILE A 109 -13.32 -5.30 -1.50
C ILE A 109 -13.82 -5.29 -0.06
N TYR A 110 -13.33 -4.38 0.78
CA TYR A 110 -13.80 -4.22 2.16
C TYR A 110 -15.32 -3.95 2.20
N ASN A 111 -15.78 -2.98 1.42
CA ASN A 111 -17.20 -2.65 1.32
C ASN A 111 -18.02 -3.85 0.78
N SER A 112 -17.52 -4.50 -0.29
CA SER A 112 -18.17 -5.67 -0.87
C SER A 112 -18.29 -6.82 0.13
N PHE A 113 -17.26 -7.06 0.94
CA PHE A 113 -17.27 -8.10 1.97
C PHE A 113 -18.24 -7.77 3.11
N LYS A 114 -18.24 -6.52 3.60
CA LYS A 114 -19.14 -6.11 4.69
C LYS A 114 -20.61 -6.09 4.28
N GLU A 115 -20.91 -5.69 3.04
CA GLU A 115 -22.27 -5.64 2.51
C GLU A 115 -22.74 -6.97 1.87
N LYS A 116 -21.84 -7.96 1.76
CA LYS A 116 -22.09 -9.27 1.13
C LYS A 116 -22.62 -9.16 -0.32
N LYS A 117 -22.19 -8.12 -1.01
CA LYS A 117 -22.54 -7.88 -2.42
C LYS A 117 -21.39 -7.17 -3.13
N HIS A 118 -21.39 -7.18 -4.45
CA HIS A 118 -20.43 -6.39 -5.24
C HIS A 118 -20.66 -4.89 -5.04
N VAL A 119 -19.65 -4.17 -4.59
CA VAL A 119 -19.67 -2.72 -4.36
C VAL A 119 -18.49 -2.07 -5.06
N THR A 120 -18.75 -1.03 -5.83
CA THR A 120 -17.74 -0.17 -6.46
C THR A 120 -17.50 1.09 -5.62
N THR A 121 -16.35 1.73 -5.82
CA THR A 121 -16.03 3.02 -5.18
C THR A 121 -15.78 4.09 -6.23
N ASP A 122 -16.15 5.33 -5.94
CA ASP A 122 -15.96 6.47 -6.86
C ASP A 122 -14.47 6.88 -6.95
N SER A 123 -13.72 6.60 -5.91
CA SER A 123 -12.30 6.98 -5.79
C SER A 123 -11.44 5.80 -5.33
N ALA A 124 -10.19 5.77 -5.80
CA ALA A 124 -9.14 4.87 -5.33
C ALA A 124 -7.84 5.69 -5.24
N VAL A 125 -7.66 6.40 -4.11
CA VAL A 125 -6.50 7.27 -3.87
C VAL A 125 -5.72 6.76 -2.67
N THR A 126 -4.56 6.16 -2.93
CA THR A 126 -3.66 5.60 -1.92
C THR A 126 -2.24 5.52 -2.48
N ILE A 127 -1.24 5.47 -1.62
CA ILE A 127 0.14 5.17 -2.00
C ILE A 127 0.31 3.71 -2.48
N ALA A 128 -0.63 2.83 -2.15
CA ALA A 128 -0.63 1.43 -2.56
C ALA A 128 -1.26 1.26 -3.95
N ASP A 129 -0.58 1.77 -4.98
CA ASP A 129 -1.07 1.80 -6.37
C ASP A 129 -1.40 0.41 -6.92
N GLY A 130 -0.66 -0.63 -6.52
CA GLY A 130 -0.92 -2.02 -6.91
C GLY A 130 -2.27 -2.59 -6.42
N ILE A 131 -2.91 -1.94 -5.45
CA ILE A 131 -4.24 -2.30 -4.93
C ILE A 131 -5.27 -1.17 -5.03
N ALA A 132 -4.95 -0.09 -5.75
CA ALA A 132 -5.86 1.05 -5.97
C ALA A 132 -6.92 0.72 -7.03
N VAL A 133 -7.88 -0.11 -6.68
CA VAL A 133 -8.92 -0.62 -7.58
C VAL A 133 -10.29 -0.09 -7.16
N LYS A 134 -11.03 0.50 -8.11
CA LYS A 134 -12.39 1.00 -7.89
C LYS A 134 -13.46 -0.07 -8.04
N ILE A 135 -13.26 -0.97 -9.00
CA ILE A 135 -14.22 -2.00 -9.39
C ILE A 135 -13.58 -3.36 -9.11
N PRO A 136 -13.97 -4.06 -8.04
CA PRO A 136 -13.46 -5.41 -7.77
C PRO A 136 -14.03 -6.39 -8.80
N GLY A 137 -13.46 -7.59 -8.90
CA GLY A 137 -14.00 -8.62 -9.79
C GLY A 137 -15.28 -9.25 -9.21
N ASP A 138 -16.21 -9.64 -10.08
CA ASP A 138 -17.43 -10.33 -9.65
C ASP A 138 -17.11 -11.70 -9.04
N LYS A 139 -16.27 -12.49 -9.72
CA LYS A 139 -15.83 -13.81 -9.23
C LYS A 139 -14.97 -13.71 -7.99
N THR A 140 -14.10 -12.67 -7.93
CA THR A 140 -13.27 -12.46 -6.75
C THR A 140 -14.08 -12.12 -5.51
N VAL A 141 -15.11 -11.26 -5.64
CA VAL A 141 -16.02 -10.91 -4.54
C VAL A 141 -16.80 -12.14 -4.08
N GLU A 142 -17.29 -12.97 -5.00
CA GLU A 142 -17.99 -14.23 -4.68
C GLU A 142 -17.10 -15.16 -3.84
N LEU A 143 -15.87 -15.42 -4.30
CA LEU A 143 -14.93 -16.31 -3.62
C LEU A 143 -14.45 -15.73 -2.28
N ILE A 144 -14.20 -14.44 -2.19
CA ILE A 144 -13.82 -13.78 -0.94
C ILE A 144 -14.94 -13.88 0.08
N ASN A 145 -16.19 -13.61 -0.31
CA ASN A 145 -17.34 -13.74 0.57
C ASN A 145 -17.55 -15.17 1.07
N LYS A 146 -17.12 -16.17 0.30
CA LYS A 146 -17.25 -17.59 0.65
C LYS A 146 -16.10 -18.09 1.53
N TYR A 147 -14.88 -17.63 1.31
CA TYR A 147 -13.67 -18.24 1.87
C TYR A 147 -12.87 -17.33 2.79
N ALA A 148 -12.99 -16.01 2.73
CA ALA A 148 -12.32 -15.14 3.68
C ALA A 148 -13.10 -15.04 5.01
N ASP A 149 -12.38 -14.95 6.12
CA ASP A 149 -12.99 -14.79 7.45
C ASP A 149 -13.27 -13.32 7.75
N ASP A 150 -12.40 -12.41 7.31
CA ASP A 150 -12.61 -10.97 7.44
C ASP A 150 -11.83 -10.19 6.37
N VAL A 151 -12.18 -8.91 6.25
CA VAL A 151 -11.42 -7.90 5.49
C VAL A 151 -11.30 -6.66 6.37
N VAL A 152 -10.06 -6.14 6.48
CA VAL A 152 -9.75 -4.92 7.25
C VAL A 152 -9.07 -3.89 6.36
N THR A 153 -9.04 -2.63 6.83
CA THR A 153 -8.38 -1.55 6.10
C THR A 153 -7.23 -0.95 6.90
N VAL A 154 -6.23 -0.42 6.18
CA VAL A 154 -5.07 0.30 6.70
C VAL A 154 -4.88 1.61 5.97
N SER A 155 -4.42 2.63 6.69
CA SER A 155 -4.12 3.95 6.13
C SER A 155 -2.75 3.98 5.43
N ASP A 156 -2.51 4.99 4.60
CA ASP A 156 -1.22 5.21 3.93
C ASP A 156 -0.08 5.46 4.93
N ALA A 157 -0.37 6.05 6.07
CA ALA A 157 0.59 6.25 7.16
C ALA A 157 1.00 4.91 7.80
N GLU A 158 0.04 4.03 8.10
CA GLU A 158 0.28 2.68 8.62
C GLU A 158 1.07 1.81 7.63
N ILE A 159 0.78 1.93 6.34
CA ILE A 159 1.52 1.25 5.26
C ILE A 159 2.98 1.72 5.23
N SER A 160 3.20 3.03 5.30
CA SER A 160 4.55 3.62 5.29
C SER A 160 5.38 3.18 6.50
N GLU A 161 4.74 3.07 7.67
CA GLU A 161 5.36 2.53 8.87
C GLU A 161 5.81 1.07 8.68
N ALA A 162 4.96 0.23 8.07
CA ALA A 162 5.28 -1.16 7.80
C ALA A 162 6.46 -1.30 6.82
N ILE A 163 6.49 -0.50 5.75
CA ILE A 163 7.61 -0.48 4.80
C ILE A 163 8.91 -0.08 5.50
N LEU A 164 8.89 0.96 6.33
CA LEU A 164 10.07 1.38 7.07
C LEU A 164 10.58 0.26 7.99
N LEU A 165 9.69 -0.45 8.67
CA LEU A 165 10.06 -1.57 9.52
C LEU A 165 10.72 -2.71 8.72
N LEU A 166 10.16 -3.08 7.56
CA LEU A 166 10.72 -4.10 6.67
C LEU A 166 12.11 -3.71 6.19
N LEU A 167 12.31 -2.47 5.75
CA LEU A 167 13.62 -1.94 5.38
C LEU A 167 14.62 -2.01 6.53
N GLU A 168 14.23 -1.62 7.73
CA GLU A 168 15.12 -1.57 8.90
C GLU A 168 15.46 -2.95 9.46
N ARG A 169 14.48 -3.85 9.56
CA ARG A 169 14.64 -5.13 10.26
C ARG A 169 15.04 -6.28 9.34
N THR A 170 14.42 -6.38 8.18
CA THR A 170 14.63 -7.51 7.26
C THR A 170 15.42 -7.14 6.01
N LYS A 171 15.69 -5.84 5.77
CA LYS A 171 16.36 -5.33 4.58
C LYS A 171 15.63 -5.67 3.27
N GLN A 172 14.32 -5.86 3.37
CA GLN A 172 13.47 -6.12 2.22
C GLN A 172 12.83 -4.82 1.71
N VAL A 173 12.88 -4.64 0.40
CA VAL A 173 12.15 -3.58 -0.30
C VAL A 173 10.81 -4.16 -0.73
N VAL A 174 9.75 -3.72 -0.06
CA VAL A 174 8.38 -4.16 -0.35
C VAL A 174 7.57 -2.96 -0.82
N GLU A 175 6.81 -3.13 -1.88
CA GLU A 175 5.89 -2.08 -2.38
C GLU A 175 4.76 -1.82 -1.38
N PRO A 176 4.11 -0.63 -1.44
CA PRO A 176 3.02 -0.30 -0.50
C PRO A 176 1.89 -1.33 -0.45
N ALA A 177 1.49 -1.86 -1.60
CA ALA A 177 0.46 -2.90 -1.66
C ALA A 177 0.85 -4.16 -0.88
N GLY A 178 2.10 -4.63 -1.06
CA GLY A 178 2.64 -5.81 -0.38
C GLY A 178 2.86 -5.62 1.12
N ALA A 179 2.99 -4.39 1.61
CA ALA A 179 3.21 -4.10 3.02
C ALA A 179 1.92 -4.01 3.86
N THR A 180 0.74 -3.98 3.22
CA THR A 180 -0.55 -3.83 3.91
C THR A 180 -0.83 -4.90 4.97
N PRO A 181 -0.48 -6.21 4.79
CA PRO A 181 -0.69 -7.21 5.84
C PRO A 181 0.10 -6.93 7.11
N LEU A 182 1.36 -6.53 6.97
CA LEU A 182 2.17 -6.16 8.12
C LEU A 182 1.64 -4.88 8.80
N ALA A 183 1.19 -3.91 8.02
CA ALA A 183 0.55 -2.69 8.56
C ALA A 183 -0.65 -3.01 9.43
N ALA A 184 -1.50 -3.96 9.02
CA ALA A 184 -2.66 -4.40 9.80
C ALA A 184 -2.26 -5.04 11.14
N VAL A 185 -1.19 -5.83 11.15
CA VAL A 185 -0.66 -6.45 12.38
C VAL A 185 -0.08 -5.40 13.32
N LEU A 186 0.77 -4.50 12.81
CA LEU A 186 1.43 -3.46 13.62
C LEU A 186 0.44 -2.50 14.29
N ASN A 187 -0.65 -2.22 13.62
CA ASN A 187 -1.67 -1.27 14.08
C ASN A 187 -2.90 -1.95 14.72
N ASN A 188 -2.76 -3.20 15.16
CA ASN A 188 -3.77 -3.96 15.90
C ASN A 188 -5.15 -4.00 15.20
N LYS A 189 -5.16 -4.01 13.85
CA LYS A 189 -6.42 -4.17 13.08
C LYS A 189 -6.98 -5.58 13.20
N VAL A 190 -6.15 -6.54 13.62
CA VAL A 190 -6.47 -7.95 13.83
C VAL A 190 -5.89 -8.45 15.16
N ASP A 191 -6.59 -9.34 15.83
CA ASP A 191 -6.07 -9.98 17.05
C ASP A 191 -5.13 -11.14 16.68
N VAL A 192 -3.85 -10.92 16.89
CA VAL A 192 -2.76 -11.89 16.60
C VAL A 192 -2.16 -12.52 17.86
N LYS A 193 -2.67 -12.17 19.05
CA LYS A 193 -2.07 -12.61 20.30
C LYS A 193 -2.11 -14.15 20.45
N GLY A 194 -0.92 -14.73 20.59
CA GLY A 194 -0.76 -16.19 20.75
C GLY A 194 -0.95 -16.99 19.47
N LYS A 195 -1.07 -16.35 18.31
CA LYS A 195 -1.26 -16.99 17.00
C LYS A 195 0.04 -16.99 16.18
N LYS A 196 0.21 -18.04 15.39
CA LYS A 196 1.21 -18.08 14.32
C LYS A 196 0.60 -17.47 13.06
N ILE A 197 1.17 -16.38 12.61
CA ILE A 197 0.64 -15.63 11.48
C ILE A 197 1.60 -15.64 10.30
N ALA A 198 1.06 -15.61 9.09
CA ALA A 198 1.79 -15.35 7.86
C ALA A 198 1.25 -14.07 7.21
N CYS A 199 2.14 -13.13 6.89
CA CYS A 199 1.83 -11.94 6.12
C CYS A 199 2.37 -12.13 4.70
N VAL A 200 1.51 -12.08 3.68
CA VAL A 200 1.91 -12.19 2.29
C VAL A 200 2.50 -10.86 1.83
N LEU A 201 3.83 -10.79 1.67
CA LEU A 201 4.53 -9.63 1.10
C LEU A 201 4.56 -9.80 -0.43
N SER A 202 3.52 -9.37 -1.11
CA SER A 202 3.17 -9.79 -2.48
C SER A 202 3.97 -9.14 -3.60
N GLY A 203 4.78 -8.11 -3.32
CA GLY A 203 5.52 -7.46 -4.38
C GLY A 203 6.56 -6.44 -3.90
N GLY A 204 7.46 -6.05 -4.81
CA GLY A 204 8.52 -5.08 -4.60
C GLY A 204 8.68 -4.11 -5.77
N ASN A 205 7.67 -3.98 -6.64
CA ASN A 205 7.72 -3.09 -7.79
C ASN A 205 7.43 -1.63 -7.39
N ILE A 206 8.40 -1.01 -6.76
CA ILE A 206 8.33 0.37 -6.28
C ILE A 206 9.39 1.22 -6.96
N ASP A 207 9.02 2.45 -7.32
CA ASP A 207 9.96 3.44 -7.82
C ASP A 207 10.90 3.92 -6.69
N VAL A 208 12.19 3.88 -6.95
CA VAL A 208 13.23 4.30 -5.97
C VAL A 208 13.01 5.75 -5.53
N SER A 209 12.56 6.63 -6.41
CA SER A 209 12.23 8.03 -6.09
C SER A 209 11.08 8.13 -5.10
N PHE A 210 10.16 7.17 -5.11
CA PHE A 210 9.03 7.12 -4.20
C PHE A 210 9.39 6.56 -2.81
N ILE A 211 10.40 5.68 -2.73
CA ILE A 211 10.89 5.12 -1.45
C ILE A 211 11.29 6.24 -0.48
N HIS A 212 11.95 7.29 -0.97
CA HIS A 212 12.32 8.44 -0.15
C HIS A 212 11.10 9.07 0.56
N ARG A 213 10.01 9.29 -0.17
CA ARG A 213 8.78 9.88 0.40
C ARG A 213 8.13 8.97 1.45
N ILE A 214 8.14 7.66 1.18
CA ILE A 214 7.60 6.65 2.12
C ILE A 214 8.44 6.60 3.40
N ILE A 215 9.77 6.59 3.29
CA ILE A 215 10.68 6.62 4.44
C ILE A 215 10.42 7.88 5.27
N GLU A 216 10.33 9.04 4.63
CA GLU A 216 10.05 10.31 5.31
C GLU A 216 8.72 10.27 6.07
N LEU A 217 7.65 9.77 5.45
CA LEU A 217 6.35 9.64 6.09
C LEU A 217 6.38 8.64 7.26
N GLY A 218 7.03 7.49 7.08
CA GLY A 218 7.18 6.49 8.13
C GLY A 218 8.02 6.97 9.32
N LEU A 219 9.05 7.80 9.07
CA LEU A 219 9.84 8.43 10.13
C LEU A 219 9.02 9.43 10.95
N VAL A 220 8.15 10.20 10.29
CA VAL A 220 7.25 11.15 10.99
C VAL A 220 6.21 10.39 11.81
N THR A 221 5.59 9.36 11.25
CA THR A 221 4.59 8.53 11.95
C THR A 221 5.17 7.85 13.20
N ARG A 222 6.45 7.49 13.18
CA ARG A 222 7.17 6.89 14.32
C ARG A 222 7.83 7.93 15.25
N GLU A 223 7.49 9.18 15.12
CA GLU A 223 8.03 10.28 15.96
C GLU A 223 9.57 10.38 15.93
N ARG A 224 10.20 9.87 14.86
CA ARG A 224 11.68 9.95 14.66
C ARG A 224 12.09 11.16 13.86
N LYS A 225 11.14 11.86 13.24
CA LYS A 225 11.30 13.11 12.52
C LYS A 225 10.16 14.04 12.86
N LEU A 226 10.48 15.27 13.22
CA LEU A 226 9.51 16.31 13.50
C LEU A 226 9.68 17.44 12.48
N LYS A 227 8.57 17.98 11.98
CA LYS A 227 8.52 19.25 11.25
C LYS A 227 7.63 20.21 12.00
N PHE A 228 8.12 21.38 12.30
CA PHE A 228 7.31 22.41 12.94
C PHE A 228 7.60 23.80 12.37
N LYS A 229 6.66 24.71 12.60
CA LYS A 229 6.78 26.12 12.32
C LYS A 229 6.75 26.86 13.63
N THR A 230 7.61 27.84 13.81
CA THR A 230 7.59 28.75 14.94
C THR A 230 7.85 30.18 14.50
N THR A 231 7.26 31.12 15.21
CA THR A 231 7.48 32.55 14.99
C THR A 231 8.45 33.05 16.03
N LEU A 232 9.49 33.74 15.61
CA LEU A 232 10.49 34.36 16.47
C LEU A 232 10.51 35.88 16.27
N LEU A 233 10.98 36.60 17.29
CA LEU A 233 11.35 38.02 17.12
C LEU A 233 12.51 38.09 16.11
N ASP A 234 12.40 38.98 15.12
CA ASP A 234 13.45 39.18 14.11
C ASP A 234 14.60 40.06 14.63
N ILE A 235 15.28 39.56 15.63
CA ILE A 235 16.44 40.21 16.27
C ILE A 235 17.63 39.25 16.34
N PRO A 236 18.87 39.77 16.39
CA PRO A 236 20.06 38.95 16.60
C PRO A 236 19.94 38.05 17.84
N GLY A 237 20.32 36.79 17.72
CA GLY A 237 20.27 35.79 18.81
C GLY A 237 19.02 34.95 18.90
N SER A 238 17.88 35.32 18.28
CA SER A 238 16.64 34.55 18.38
C SER A 238 16.77 33.14 17.79
N LEU A 239 17.40 32.98 16.64
CA LEU A 239 17.64 31.66 16.03
C LEU A 239 18.68 30.85 16.82
N GLU A 240 19.71 31.51 17.38
CA GLU A 240 20.68 30.85 18.26
C GLU A 240 19.98 30.22 19.46
N HIS A 241 19.12 30.99 20.14
CA HIS A 241 18.37 30.53 21.31
C HIS A 241 17.47 29.31 20.96
N LEU A 242 16.76 29.37 19.83
CA LEU A 242 15.95 28.21 19.35
C LEU A 242 16.85 26.99 19.11
N SER A 243 17.98 27.18 18.43
CA SER A 243 18.92 26.07 18.14
C SER A 243 19.51 25.49 19.43
N HIS A 244 19.76 26.31 20.43
CA HIS A 244 20.25 25.87 21.75
C HIS A 244 19.23 25.00 22.48
N ILE A 245 17.95 25.40 22.49
CA ILE A 245 16.86 24.60 23.08
C ILE A 245 16.75 23.22 22.40
N LEU A 246 16.86 23.17 21.08
CA LEU A 246 16.81 21.91 20.32
C LEU A 246 18.03 21.03 20.63
N ALA A 247 19.20 21.63 20.78
CA ALA A 247 20.44 20.92 21.15
C ALA A 247 20.33 20.32 22.57
N GLU A 248 19.81 21.06 23.53
CA GLU A 248 19.55 20.55 24.90
C GLU A 248 18.55 19.38 24.91
N ALA A 249 17.57 19.40 24.00
CA ALA A 249 16.65 18.30 23.78
C ALA A 249 17.27 17.11 23.00
N ASN A 250 18.57 17.16 22.69
CA ASN A 250 19.29 16.18 21.88
C ASN A 250 18.68 15.97 20.48
N ALA A 251 18.05 17.01 19.92
CA ALA A 251 17.48 17.00 18.59
C ALA A 251 18.51 17.47 17.55
N ASN A 252 18.67 16.72 16.46
CA ASN A 252 19.52 17.12 15.36
C ASN A 252 18.71 17.87 14.30
N ILE A 253 19.14 19.07 13.95
CA ILE A 253 18.47 19.91 12.94
C ILE A 253 18.94 19.45 11.56
N VAL A 254 17.97 19.01 10.73
CA VAL A 254 18.23 18.55 9.35
C VAL A 254 18.09 19.68 8.34
N MET A 255 17.14 20.60 8.58
CA MET A 255 16.89 21.74 7.71
C MET A 255 16.32 22.90 8.54
N VAL A 256 16.75 24.10 8.20
CA VAL A 256 16.15 25.35 8.73
C VAL A 256 15.81 26.25 7.54
N GLN A 257 14.59 26.72 7.48
CA GLN A 257 14.18 27.76 6.56
C GLN A 257 13.71 28.98 7.37
N HIS A 258 14.36 30.11 7.18
CA HIS A 258 14.06 31.38 7.84
C HIS A 258 13.36 32.30 6.85
N ASP A 259 12.10 32.57 7.06
CA ASP A 259 11.30 33.46 6.23
C ASP A 259 11.01 34.77 6.99
N ARG A 260 11.47 35.88 6.40
CA ARG A 260 11.28 37.25 6.88
C ARG A 260 10.28 38.05 6.07
N LEU A 261 9.79 37.49 4.97
CA LEU A 261 9.01 38.22 3.96
C LEU A 261 7.59 37.71 3.82
N SER A 262 7.14 36.84 4.71
CA SER A 262 5.77 36.35 4.68
C SER A 262 4.79 37.50 4.96
N ALA A 263 3.84 37.70 4.03
CA ALA A 263 2.84 38.78 4.10
C ALA A 263 1.87 38.66 5.30
N GLU A 264 1.87 37.53 5.98
CA GLU A 264 1.01 37.25 7.13
C GLU A 264 1.67 37.56 8.49
N LEU A 265 2.94 38.00 8.49
CA LEU A 265 3.70 38.28 9.70
C LEU A 265 3.81 39.76 10.02
N ASP A 266 3.81 40.09 11.32
CA ASP A 266 4.19 41.39 11.83
C ASP A 266 5.67 41.68 11.41
N PRO A 267 6.02 42.92 10.99
CA PRO A 267 7.36 43.25 10.53
C PRO A 267 8.49 42.96 11.53
N ASN A 268 8.19 42.81 12.82
CA ASN A 268 9.14 42.49 13.87
C ASN A 268 9.31 40.98 14.12
N LEU A 269 8.60 40.14 13.31
CA LEU A 269 8.60 38.70 13.47
C LEU A 269 9.18 38.02 12.22
N SER A 270 9.75 36.87 12.45
CA SER A 270 10.18 35.97 11.37
C SER A 270 9.65 34.56 11.60
N LEU A 271 9.40 33.84 10.52
CA LEU A 271 8.90 32.48 10.53
C LEU A 271 10.06 31.50 10.30
N ILE A 272 10.19 30.54 11.20
CA ILE A 272 11.18 29.48 11.10
C ILE A 272 10.43 28.16 10.84
N HIS A 273 10.88 27.44 9.84
CA HIS A 273 10.48 26.05 9.58
C HIS A 273 11.68 25.14 9.89
N ILE A 274 11.46 24.12 10.69
CA ILE A 274 12.45 23.11 11.04
C ILE A 274 11.91 21.72 10.80
#